data_8eb16eeed3ec3c54cb7f4ffa434ca1b2
#
_entry.id   8eb16eeed3ec3c54cb7f4ffa434ca1b2
#
_cell.length_a   1.000
_cell.length_b   1.000
_cell.length_c   1.000
_cell.angle_alpha   90.00
_cell.angle_beta   90.00
_cell.angle_gamma   90.00
#
_symmetry.space_group_name_H-M   'P 1'
#
loop_
_entity.id
_entity.type
_entity.pdbx_description
1 polymer ?
#
loop_
_entity_poly.entity_id
_entity_poly.type
_entity_poly.pdbx_seq_one_letter_code
_entity_poly.pdbx_strand_id
1 'polypeptide(L)'
;MIKDIIKIENVKFKYDKEDSDYAVDGVNLNIRQGEFTAIIGHNGSGKSTLAKLINSILLPTEGKIYVKGMDTADDSKLWDIRQSAGMVFQNPDNQLVATIVEEDIAFGPENQGVESSEIRKRVDDALNAVGMYEFRKRPPHMLSGGQKQRIAIAGILALNSDAIILDEPTAMLDPSGRKEVMETLRKLKENGKTILLITHYMDEAVQADRVVIMDKGNIKLDGTPKEVFRNIEEIKKFGLDVPQVTELAQELAKEGLKLPNDIIDVKELVELLCQ
;
A
#
# COMPACT_ATOMS: atom_id res chain seq x y z
N MET A 1 -15.99 11.88 14.22
CA MET A 1 -16.03 11.87 12.74
C MET A 1 -14.73 11.23 12.25
N ILE A 2 -14.82 10.20 11.41
CA ILE A 2 -13.66 9.58 10.76
C ILE A 2 -13.08 10.65 9.82
N LYS A 3 -11.81 10.98 9.97
CA LYS A 3 -11.13 12.04 9.22
C LYS A 3 -10.41 11.43 8.02
N ASP A 4 -10.60 12.01 6.82
CA ASP A 4 -9.79 11.65 5.66
C ASP A 4 -8.36 12.15 5.89
N ILE A 5 -7.39 11.24 5.76
CA ILE A 5 -5.96 11.56 5.86
C ILE A 5 -5.39 11.96 4.50
N ILE A 6 -5.91 11.33 3.43
CA ILE A 6 -5.57 11.65 2.04
C ILE A 6 -6.86 11.98 1.30
N LYS A 7 -6.87 13.09 0.56
CA LYS A 7 -7.98 13.51 -0.27
C LYS A 7 -7.48 13.86 -1.67
N ILE A 8 -8.07 13.24 -2.68
CA ILE A 8 -7.71 13.39 -4.09
C ILE A 8 -8.93 13.94 -4.83
N GLU A 9 -8.79 15.09 -5.48
CA GLU A 9 -9.88 15.81 -6.12
C GLU A 9 -9.59 16.03 -7.61
N ASN A 10 -10.27 15.29 -8.47
CA ASN A 10 -10.22 15.38 -9.94
C ASN A 10 -8.79 15.45 -10.49
N VAL A 11 -7.91 14.58 -9.98
CA VAL A 11 -6.48 14.61 -10.29
C VAL A 11 -6.21 14.00 -11.65
N LYS A 12 -5.43 14.75 -12.46
CA LYS A 12 -4.87 14.28 -13.72
C LYS A 12 -3.36 14.46 -13.72
N PHE A 13 -2.66 13.54 -14.39
CA PHE A 13 -1.22 13.60 -14.54
C PHE A 13 -0.73 13.00 -15.85
N LYS A 14 0.22 13.69 -16.49
CA LYS A 14 0.99 13.24 -17.64
C LYS A 14 2.48 13.31 -17.32
N TYR A 15 3.26 12.33 -17.79
CA TYR A 15 4.72 12.38 -17.66
C TYR A 15 5.34 13.39 -18.62
N ASP A 16 4.84 13.45 -19.86
CA ASP A 16 5.18 14.50 -20.82
C ASP A 16 3.92 15.26 -21.20
N LYS A 17 4.06 16.58 -21.39
CA LYS A 17 2.94 17.45 -21.84
C LYS A 17 2.47 17.09 -23.25
N GLU A 18 3.34 16.48 -24.06
CA GLU A 18 3.07 16.05 -25.43
C GLU A 18 2.40 14.68 -25.49
N ASP A 19 2.34 13.92 -24.38
CA ASP A 19 1.66 12.63 -24.31
C ASP A 19 0.18 12.75 -24.71
N SER A 20 -0.32 11.82 -25.50
CA SER A 20 -1.75 11.74 -25.84
C SER A 20 -2.59 11.37 -24.62
N ASP A 21 -2.06 10.50 -23.76
CA ASP A 21 -2.80 9.86 -22.69
C ASP A 21 -2.36 10.32 -21.30
N TYR A 22 -3.30 10.40 -20.38
CA TYR A 22 -3.03 10.64 -18.99
C TYR A 22 -2.62 9.34 -18.27
N ALA A 23 -1.56 9.37 -17.49
CA ALA A 23 -1.19 8.28 -16.59
C ALA A 23 -2.15 8.18 -15.38
N VAL A 24 -2.73 9.32 -14.97
CA VAL A 24 -3.86 9.42 -14.03
C VAL A 24 -4.85 10.40 -14.63
N ASP A 25 -6.13 10.04 -14.75
CA ASP A 25 -7.14 10.83 -15.45
C ASP A 25 -8.43 11.01 -14.65
N GLY A 26 -8.57 12.15 -13.99
CA GLY A 26 -9.77 12.55 -13.26
C GLY A 26 -10.05 11.73 -12.00
N VAL A 27 -9.00 11.25 -11.31
CA VAL A 27 -9.15 10.44 -10.10
C VAL A 27 -9.70 11.27 -8.94
N ASN A 28 -10.74 10.72 -8.30
CA ASN A 28 -11.30 11.18 -7.02
C ASN A 28 -11.23 10.04 -6.03
N LEU A 29 -10.53 10.22 -4.90
CA LEU A 29 -10.36 9.18 -3.89
C LEU A 29 -10.07 9.80 -2.52
N ASN A 30 -10.73 9.31 -1.48
CA ASN A 30 -10.44 9.67 -0.10
C ASN A 30 -9.97 8.43 0.65
N ILE A 31 -8.87 8.52 1.39
CA ILE A 31 -8.38 7.47 2.28
C ILE A 31 -8.63 7.92 3.73
N ARG A 32 -9.29 7.10 4.51
CA ARG A 32 -9.63 7.39 5.90
C ARG A 32 -8.47 7.04 6.83
N GLN A 33 -8.34 7.79 7.90
CA GLN A 33 -7.36 7.49 8.93
C GLN A 33 -7.62 6.11 9.56
N GLY A 34 -6.58 5.27 9.66
CA GLY A 34 -6.66 3.91 10.18
C GLY A 34 -7.26 2.89 9.20
N GLU A 35 -7.58 3.28 7.96
CA GLU A 35 -8.07 2.38 6.91
C GLU A 35 -6.90 1.66 6.23
N PHE A 36 -7.09 0.38 5.94
CA PHE A 36 -6.23 -0.37 5.05
C PHE A 36 -6.90 -0.44 3.67
N THR A 37 -6.38 0.34 2.72
CA THR A 37 -6.89 0.38 1.33
C THR A 37 -5.90 -0.30 0.41
N ALA A 38 -6.36 -1.25 -0.41
CA ALA A 38 -5.59 -1.84 -1.50
C ALA A 38 -5.98 -1.20 -2.84
N ILE A 39 -4.99 -0.77 -3.63
CA ILE A 39 -5.18 -0.35 -5.01
C ILE A 39 -4.64 -1.44 -5.92
N ILE A 40 -5.49 -2.02 -6.76
CA ILE A 40 -5.14 -3.06 -7.73
C ILE A 40 -5.40 -2.59 -9.16
N GLY A 41 -4.73 -3.22 -10.11
CA GLY A 41 -4.83 -2.88 -11.54
C GLY A 41 -3.67 -3.49 -12.30
N HIS A 42 -3.78 -3.61 -13.62
CA HIS A 42 -2.70 -4.11 -14.47
C HIS A 42 -1.50 -3.13 -14.50
N ASN A 43 -0.36 -3.58 -15.05
CA ASN A 43 0.80 -2.72 -15.23
C ASN A 43 0.46 -1.56 -16.18
N GLY A 44 0.85 -0.33 -15.78
CA GLY A 44 0.52 0.89 -16.54
C GLY A 44 -0.87 1.46 -16.23
N SER A 45 -1.65 0.92 -15.29
CA SER A 45 -2.97 1.48 -14.93
C SER A 45 -2.92 2.79 -14.11
N GLY A 46 -1.73 3.27 -13.72
CA GLY A 46 -1.56 4.54 -13.01
C GLY A 46 -1.33 4.44 -11.49
N LYS A 47 -1.34 3.25 -10.90
CA LYS A 47 -1.23 3.03 -9.43
C LYS A 47 0.02 3.66 -8.80
N SER A 48 1.21 3.29 -9.30
CA SER A 48 2.48 3.82 -8.79
C SER A 48 2.62 5.31 -9.05
N THR A 49 2.03 5.81 -10.13
CA THR A 49 1.96 7.25 -10.42
C THR A 49 1.11 7.96 -9.36
N LEU A 50 -0.06 7.41 -9.03
CA LEU A 50 -0.93 7.95 -7.98
C LEU A 50 -0.25 7.95 -6.61
N ALA A 51 0.48 6.88 -6.24
CA ALA A 51 1.27 6.82 -5.01
C ALA A 51 2.33 7.93 -4.94
N LYS A 52 3.06 8.16 -6.04
CA LYS A 52 4.08 9.20 -6.13
C LYS A 52 3.49 10.63 -6.07
N LEU A 53 2.29 10.80 -6.60
CA LEU A 53 1.54 12.07 -6.51
C LEU A 53 1.11 12.35 -5.06
N ILE A 54 0.65 11.32 -4.32
CA ILE A 54 0.26 11.46 -2.91
C ILE A 54 1.45 11.85 -2.04
N ASN A 55 2.65 11.28 -2.29
CA ASN A 55 3.87 11.58 -1.54
C ASN A 55 4.62 12.82 -2.05
N SER A 56 4.05 13.61 -2.97
CA SER A 56 4.69 14.77 -3.60
C SER A 56 6.04 14.48 -4.28
N ILE A 57 6.25 13.26 -4.78
CA ILE A 57 7.37 12.94 -5.68
C ILE A 57 7.05 13.45 -7.09
N LEU A 58 5.79 13.37 -7.48
CA LEU A 58 5.22 13.96 -8.67
C LEU A 58 4.16 14.98 -8.26
N LEU A 59 3.93 16.00 -9.09
CA LEU A 59 2.89 16.98 -8.88
C LEU A 59 1.77 16.80 -9.91
N PRO A 60 0.49 16.94 -9.54
CA PRO A 60 -0.62 16.78 -10.47
C PRO A 60 -0.55 17.84 -11.58
N THR A 61 -0.92 17.46 -12.81
CA THR A 61 -1.09 18.40 -13.93
C THR A 61 -2.37 19.21 -13.75
N GLU A 62 -3.43 18.57 -13.26
CA GLU A 62 -4.72 19.17 -12.94
C GLU A 62 -5.28 18.53 -11.66
N GLY A 63 -6.20 19.23 -10.97
CA GLY A 63 -6.79 18.78 -9.73
C GLY A 63 -5.89 19.03 -8.53
N LYS A 64 -6.22 18.44 -7.38
CA LYS A 64 -5.50 18.65 -6.11
C LYS A 64 -5.43 17.39 -5.28
N ILE A 65 -4.34 17.26 -4.54
CA ILE A 65 -4.18 16.20 -3.54
C ILE A 65 -3.85 16.86 -2.21
N TYR A 66 -4.53 16.41 -1.17
CA TYR A 66 -4.29 16.86 0.19
C TYR A 66 -3.87 15.69 1.07
N VAL A 67 -2.80 15.85 1.83
CA VAL A 67 -2.36 14.94 2.89
C VAL A 67 -2.48 15.66 4.22
N LYS A 68 -3.32 15.18 5.13
CA LYS A 68 -3.68 15.86 6.39
C LYS A 68 -4.13 17.33 6.18
N GLY A 69 -4.75 17.61 5.04
CA GLY A 69 -5.19 18.95 4.66
C GLY A 69 -4.12 19.84 4.06
N MET A 70 -2.88 19.36 3.92
CA MET A 70 -1.79 20.06 3.23
C MET A 70 -1.84 19.76 1.74
N ASP A 71 -1.84 20.79 0.88
CA ASP A 71 -1.82 20.63 -0.58
C ASP A 71 -0.44 20.12 -1.02
N THR A 72 -0.40 19.02 -1.78
CA THR A 72 0.85 18.41 -2.26
C THR A 72 1.64 19.29 -3.24
N ALA A 73 1.02 20.32 -3.78
CA ALA A 73 1.65 21.31 -4.64
C ALA A 73 2.30 22.48 -3.86
N ASP A 74 2.16 22.53 -2.53
CA ASP A 74 2.79 23.53 -1.68
C ASP A 74 4.20 23.10 -1.25
N ASP A 75 5.23 23.63 -1.91
CA ASP A 75 6.63 23.31 -1.62
C ASP A 75 7.02 23.56 -0.15
N SER A 76 6.36 24.52 0.52
CA SER A 76 6.63 24.82 1.94
C SER A 76 6.19 23.69 2.87
N LYS A 77 5.32 22.80 2.40
CA LYS A 77 4.75 21.63 3.13
C LYS A 77 5.36 20.30 2.72
N LEU A 78 6.28 20.28 1.79
CA LEU A 78 6.85 19.07 1.20
C LEU A 78 7.35 18.06 2.25
N TRP A 79 8.09 18.53 3.25
CA TRP A 79 8.63 17.67 4.32
C TRP A 79 7.54 17.15 5.24
N ASP A 80 6.58 17.99 5.63
CA ASP A 80 5.44 17.61 6.48
C ASP A 80 4.56 16.56 5.77
N ILE A 81 4.38 16.68 4.44
CA ILE A 81 3.62 15.73 3.62
C ILE A 81 4.34 14.40 3.56
N ARG A 82 5.63 14.38 3.22
CA ARG A 82 6.44 13.14 3.13
C ARG A 82 6.59 12.43 4.46
N GLN A 83 6.64 13.19 5.54
CA GLN A 83 6.61 12.64 6.90
C GLN A 83 5.24 12.02 7.20
N SER A 84 4.14 12.73 6.90
CA SER A 84 2.78 12.27 7.21
C SER A 84 2.35 11.03 6.42
N ALA A 85 2.78 10.93 5.14
CA ALA A 85 2.49 9.83 4.24
C ALA A 85 3.79 9.27 3.66
N GLY A 86 4.48 8.43 4.43
CA GLY A 86 5.74 7.81 4.04
C GLY A 86 5.55 6.77 2.95
N MET A 87 6.50 6.68 2.00
CA MET A 87 6.42 5.76 0.86
C MET A 87 7.51 4.69 0.93
N VAL A 88 7.10 3.44 0.73
CA VAL A 88 7.97 2.27 0.56
C VAL A 88 7.91 1.83 -0.90
N PHE A 89 9.09 1.71 -1.53
CA PHE A 89 9.21 1.36 -2.94
C PHE A 89 9.24 -0.16 -3.16
N GLN A 90 8.99 -0.57 -4.40
CA GLN A 90 8.97 -1.96 -4.83
C GLN A 90 10.29 -2.69 -4.53
N ASN A 91 11.44 -2.05 -4.81
CA ASN A 91 12.75 -2.62 -4.54
C ASN A 91 13.38 -1.98 -3.30
N PRO A 92 13.49 -2.71 -2.17
CA PRO A 92 14.08 -2.18 -0.94
C PRO A 92 15.58 -1.84 -1.08
N ASP A 93 16.31 -2.48 -2.00
CA ASP A 93 17.74 -2.16 -2.23
C ASP A 93 17.97 -0.73 -2.76
N ASN A 94 16.96 -0.14 -3.40
CA ASN A 94 17.00 1.25 -3.85
C ASN A 94 16.69 2.25 -2.74
N GLN A 95 16.20 1.78 -1.59
CA GLN A 95 15.77 2.61 -0.47
C GLN A 95 16.77 2.57 0.69
N LEU A 96 17.39 1.43 0.94
CA LEU A 96 18.36 1.23 2.02
C LEU A 96 19.72 1.78 1.61
N VAL A 97 20.24 2.76 2.36
CA VAL A 97 21.46 3.50 2.01
C VAL A 97 22.60 3.34 3.01
N ALA A 98 22.31 2.98 4.28
CA ALA A 98 23.31 2.84 5.31
C ALA A 98 23.98 1.43 5.29
N THR A 99 25.13 1.35 5.95
CA THR A 99 25.89 0.10 6.08
C THR A 99 25.37 -0.82 7.19
N ILE A 100 24.59 -0.30 8.12
CA ILE A 100 24.02 -0.98 9.28
C ILE A 100 22.52 -0.63 9.37
N VAL A 101 21.69 -1.62 9.69
CA VAL A 101 20.22 -1.48 9.75
C VAL A 101 19.78 -0.34 10.67
N GLU A 102 20.31 -0.25 11.90
CA GLU A 102 19.87 0.81 12.83
C GLU A 102 20.23 2.22 12.36
N GLU A 103 21.33 2.37 11.61
CA GLU A 103 21.73 3.64 11.01
C GLU A 103 20.80 4.03 9.86
N ASP A 104 20.38 3.05 9.06
CA ASP A 104 19.44 3.29 7.98
C ASP A 104 18.09 3.81 8.47
N ILE A 105 17.58 3.21 9.56
CA ILE A 105 16.33 3.64 10.19
C ILE A 105 16.48 5.00 10.87
N ALA A 106 17.65 5.31 11.45
CA ALA A 106 17.94 6.58 12.10
C ALA A 106 18.05 7.74 11.09
N PHE A 107 18.43 7.46 9.84
CA PHE A 107 18.69 8.46 8.79
C PHE A 107 17.54 9.46 8.61
N GLY A 108 16.30 8.97 8.60
CA GLY A 108 15.12 9.84 8.45
C GLY A 108 14.94 10.80 9.64
N PRO A 109 14.85 10.33 10.88
CA PRO A 109 14.78 11.16 12.09
C PRO A 109 15.96 12.12 12.25
N GLU A 110 17.19 11.71 11.88
CA GLU A 110 18.36 12.59 11.90
C GLU A 110 18.18 13.78 10.95
N ASN A 111 17.71 13.55 9.75
CA ASN A 111 17.42 14.61 8.78
C ASN A 111 16.26 15.53 9.23
N GLN A 112 15.41 15.07 10.14
CA GLN A 112 14.37 15.90 10.77
C GLN A 112 14.92 16.74 11.94
N GLY A 113 16.20 16.57 12.34
CA GLY A 113 16.80 17.23 13.49
C GLY A 113 16.23 16.74 14.83
N VAL A 114 15.76 15.49 14.89
CA VAL A 114 15.26 14.88 16.12
C VAL A 114 16.43 14.67 17.10
N GLU A 115 16.19 14.85 18.38
CA GLU A 115 17.20 14.65 19.42
C GLU A 115 17.67 13.19 19.49
N SER A 116 18.97 12.93 19.73
CA SER A 116 19.58 11.60 19.69
C SER A 116 18.91 10.57 20.60
N SER A 117 18.46 10.98 21.79
CA SER A 117 17.73 10.10 22.72
C SER A 117 16.39 9.62 22.15
N GLU A 118 15.67 10.53 21.50
CA GLU A 118 14.39 10.22 20.84
C GLU A 118 14.61 9.40 19.54
N ILE A 119 15.68 9.66 18.77
CA ILE A 119 16.06 8.84 17.61
C ILE A 119 16.25 7.39 18.03
N ARG A 120 17.02 7.16 19.09
CA ARG A 120 17.26 5.79 19.59
C ARG A 120 15.96 5.07 19.91
N LYS A 121 15.07 5.76 20.62
CA LYS A 121 13.75 5.21 20.96
C LYS A 121 12.93 4.88 19.72
N ARG A 122 12.85 5.80 18.76
CA ARG A 122 12.09 5.59 17.51
C ARG A 122 12.63 4.43 16.67
N VAL A 123 13.96 4.29 16.61
CA VAL A 123 14.61 3.17 15.91
C VAL A 123 14.26 1.84 16.58
N ASP A 124 14.36 1.77 17.91
CA ASP A 124 14.05 0.55 18.67
C ASP A 124 12.56 0.19 18.54
N ASP A 125 11.66 1.15 18.69
CA ASP A 125 10.22 0.98 18.56
C ASP A 125 9.83 0.52 17.13
N ALA A 126 10.42 1.13 16.11
CA ALA A 126 10.17 0.77 14.71
C ALA A 126 10.65 -0.65 14.38
N LEU A 127 11.86 -1.01 14.82
CA LEU A 127 12.41 -2.36 14.63
C LEU A 127 11.58 -3.43 15.36
N ASN A 128 11.12 -3.14 16.58
CA ASN A 128 10.24 -4.05 17.32
C ASN A 128 8.89 -4.22 16.61
N ALA A 129 8.31 -3.13 16.08
CA ALA A 129 7.02 -3.16 15.38
C ALA A 129 7.03 -4.07 14.14
N VAL A 130 8.17 -4.16 13.44
CA VAL A 130 8.34 -5.03 12.26
C VAL A 130 9.03 -6.37 12.59
N GLY A 131 9.35 -6.65 13.85
CA GLY A 131 9.99 -7.89 14.29
C GLY A 131 11.43 -8.05 13.80
N MET A 132 12.19 -6.93 13.69
CA MET A 132 13.54 -6.93 13.14
C MET A 132 14.61 -6.44 14.14
N TYR A 133 14.28 -6.30 15.41
CA TYR A 133 15.18 -5.74 16.42
C TYR A 133 16.53 -6.48 16.53
N GLU A 134 16.51 -7.81 16.48
CA GLU A 134 17.73 -8.65 16.55
C GLU A 134 18.67 -8.43 15.36
N PHE A 135 18.17 -7.85 14.26
CA PHE A 135 18.96 -7.58 13.07
C PHE A 135 19.55 -6.17 13.02
N ARG A 136 19.32 -5.33 14.03
CA ARG A 136 19.68 -3.90 14.05
C ARG A 136 21.13 -3.58 13.73
N LYS A 137 22.06 -4.46 14.10
CA LYS A 137 23.51 -4.31 13.86
C LYS A 137 24.01 -5.03 12.60
N ARG A 138 23.11 -5.66 11.84
CA ARG A 138 23.49 -6.36 10.61
C ARG A 138 23.57 -5.39 9.43
N PRO A 139 24.47 -5.66 8.48
CA PRO A 139 24.46 -4.98 7.20
C PRO A 139 23.19 -5.36 6.39
N PRO A 140 22.52 -4.40 5.72
CA PRO A 140 21.34 -4.69 4.91
C PRO A 140 21.55 -5.74 3.81
N HIS A 141 22.73 -5.80 3.20
CA HIS A 141 23.04 -6.77 2.14
C HIS A 141 23.05 -8.24 2.62
N MET A 142 23.10 -8.48 3.93
CA MET A 142 23.05 -9.83 4.54
C MET A 142 21.61 -10.26 4.86
N LEU A 143 20.61 -9.45 4.55
CA LEU A 143 19.19 -9.71 4.83
C LEU A 143 18.50 -10.31 3.60
N SER A 144 17.47 -11.16 3.85
CA SER A 144 16.56 -11.60 2.79
C SER A 144 15.72 -10.43 2.26
N GLY A 145 15.13 -10.58 1.07
CA GLY A 145 14.26 -9.55 0.49
C GLY A 145 13.13 -9.14 1.42
N GLY A 146 12.43 -10.10 2.05
CA GLY A 146 11.37 -9.82 3.01
C GLY A 146 11.87 -9.10 4.27
N GLN A 147 13.07 -9.42 4.75
CA GLN A 147 13.71 -8.72 5.85
C GLN A 147 14.05 -7.27 5.47
N LYS A 148 14.64 -7.05 4.28
CA LYS A 148 14.92 -5.70 3.76
C LYS A 148 13.66 -4.86 3.63
N GLN A 149 12.58 -5.46 3.14
CA GLN A 149 11.30 -4.77 3.00
C GLN A 149 10.73 -4.35 4.36
N ARG A 150 10.82 -5.20 5.38
CA ARG A 150 10.43 -4.83 6.75
C ARG A 150 11.31 -3.74 7.34
N ILE A 151 12.60 -3.71 7.02
CA ILE A 151 13.49 -2.59 7.41
C ILE A 151 13.07 -1.29 6.71
N ALA A 152 12.75 -1.32 5.42
CA ALA A 152 12.23 -0.15 4.71
C ALA A 152 10.93 0.39 5.35
N ILE A 153 10.02 -0.51 5.77
CA ILE A 153 8.82 -0.14 6.53
C ILE A 153 9.19 0.48 7.88
N ALA A 154 10.18 -0.10 8.61
CA ALA A 154 10.66 0.45 9.88
C ALA A 154 11.21 1.87 9.72
N GLY A 155 11.94 2.16 8.63
CA GLY A 155 12.41 3.51 8.31
C GLY A 155 11.27 4.53 8.23
N ILE A 156 10.16 4.16 7.60
CA ILE A 156 8.96 5.01 7.53
C ILE A 156 8.28 5.16 8.91
N LEU A 157 8.26 4.10 9.71
CA LEU A 157 7.69 4.16 11.06
C LEU A 157 8.50 5.09 11.98
N ALA A 158 9.83 5.09 11.86
CA ALA A 158 10.72 5.95 12.65
C ALA A 158 10.51 7.45 12.35
N LEU A 159 10.03 7.79 11.14
CA LEU A 159 9.57 9.15 10.79
C LEU A 159 8.28 9.55 11.51
N ASN A 160 7.65 8.62 12.24
CA ASN A 160 6.34 8.78 12.89
C ASN A 160 5.21 9.08 11.89
N SER A 161 5.25 8.44 10.72
CA SER A 161 4.24 8.61 9.67
C SER A 161 2.86 8.12 10.11
N ASP A 162 1.81 8.87 9.74
CA ASP A 162 0.42 8.50 10.01
C ASP A 162 -0.13 7.54 8.95
N ALA A 163 0.35 7.67 7.70
CA ALA A 163 0.02 6.79 6.59
C ALA A 163 1.28 6.18 5.97
N ILE A 164 1.19 4.92 5.58
CA ILE A 164 2.25 4.17 4.89
C ILE A 164 1.73 3.80 3.51
N ILE A 165 2.39 4.30 2.48
CA ILE A 165 2.12 3.98 1.09
C ILE A 165 3.13 2.93 0.64
N LEU A 166 2.67 1.80 0.14
CA LEU A 166 3.54 0.70 -0.29
C LEU A 166 3.27 0.43 -1.77
N ASP A 167 4.30 0.61 -2.59
CA ASP A 167 4.22 0.37 -4.03
C ASP A 167 4.80 -1.02 -4.35
N GLU A 168 3.91 -2.00 -4.50
CA GLU A 168 4.23 -3.40 -4.79
C GLU A 168 5.31 -4.02 -3.86
N PRO A 169 5.17 -3.89 -2.53
CA PRO A 169 6.25 -4.22 -1.59
C PRO A 169 6.62 -5.71 -1.58
N THR A 170 5.81 -6.55 -2.15
CA THR A 170 5.95 -8.02 -2.11
C THR A 170 6.31 -8.65 -3.46
N ALA A 171 6.36 -7.84 -4.53
CA ALA A 171 6.52 -8.33 -5.90
C ALA A 171 7.83 -9.13 -6.13
N MET A 172 8.89 -8.80 -5.38
CA MET A 172 10.21 -9.44 -5.50
C MET A 172 10.47 -10.49 -4.41
N LEU A 173 9.44 -10.87 -3.64
CA LEU A 173 9.59 -11.75 -2.49
C LEU A 173 9.13 -13.18 -2.79
N ASP A 174 9.78 -14.13 -2.14
CA ASP A 174 9.29 -15.50 -2.05
C ASP A 174 7.98 -15.56 -1.21
N PRO A 175 7.21 -16.67 -1.27
CA PRO A 175 5.93 -16.77 -0.56
C PRO A 175 6.05 -16.54 0.96
N SER A 176 7.16 -16.97 1.58
CA SER A 176 7.39 -16.76 3.02
C SER A 176 7.59 -15.28 3.35
N GLY A 177 8.48 -14.61 2.60
CA GLY A 177 8.74 -13.18 2.79
C GLY A 177 7.51 -12.33 2.54
N ARG A 178 6.67 -12.69 1.54
CA ARG A 178 5.39 -12.04 1.28
C ARG A 178 4.45 -12.14 2.47
N LYS A 179 4.29 -13.35 3.01
CA LYS A 179 3.45 -13.58 4.19
C LYS A 179 3.91 -12.75 5.39
N GLU A 180 5.23 -12.71 5.65
CA GLU A 180 5.81 -11.94 6.76
C GLU A 180 5.55 -10.43 6.63
N VAL A 181 5.66 -9.88 5.40
CA VAL A 181 5.34 -8.47 5.13
C VAL A 181 3.86 -8.21 5.35
N MET A 182 2.96 -9.04 4.82
CA MET A 182 1.52 -8.88 4.99
C MET A 182 1.07 -8.99 6.46
N GLU A 183 1.65 -9.92 7.23
CA GLU A 183 1.43 -10.00 8.69
C GLU A 183 1.88 -8.74 9.42
N THR A 184 3.00 -8.15 8.97
CA THR A 184 3.49 -6.87 9.52
C THR A 184 2.50 -5.75 9.24
N LEU A 185 2.02 -5.62 7.99
CA LEU A 185 1.04 -4.59 7.61
C LEU A 185 -0.26 -4.73 8.42
N ARG A 186 -0.76 -5.97 8.61
CA ARG A 186 -1.95 -6.21 9.42
C ARG A 186 -1.77 -5.73 10.86
N LYS A 187 -0.63 -6.05 11.50
CA LYS A 187 -0.33 -5.58 12.86
C LYS A 187 -0.25 -4.05 12.94
N LEU A 188 0.35 -3.41 11.94
CA LEU A 188 0.41 -1.95 11.88
C LEU A 188 -0.98 -1.32 11.75
N LYS A 189 -1.84 -1.91 10.95
CA LYS A 189 -3.26 -1.50 10.83
C LYS A 189 -4.02 -1.68 12.15
N GLU A 190 -3.85 -2.82 12.83
CA GLU A 190 -4.44 -3.07 14.16
C GLU A 190 -3.98 -2.03 15.19
N ASN A 191 -2.76 -1.51 15.05
CA ASN A 191 -2.22 -0.41 15.86
C ASN A 191 -2.63 1.00 15.35
N GLY A 192 -3.61 1.10 14.47
CA GLY A 192 -4.21 2.36 14.01
C GLY A 192 -3.45 3.07 12.89
N LYS A 193 -2.43 2.47 12.28
CA LYS A 193 -1.77 3.06 11.10
C LYS A 193 -2.66 2.96 9.88
N THR A 194 -2.63 4.00 9.05
CA THR A 194 -3.27 4.01 7.74
C THR A 194 -2.36 3.32 6.73
N ILE A 195 -2.89 2.42 5.91
CA ILE A 195 -2.12 1.67 4.93
C ILE A 195 -2.73 1.84 3.55
N LEU A 196 -1.92 2.24 2.59
CA LEU A 196 -2.24 2.25 1.18
C LEU A 196 -1.32 1.28 0.46
N LEU A 197 -1.83 0.10 0.13
CA LEU A 197 -1.09 -0.97 -0.52
C LEU A 197 -1.40 -0.98 -2.03
N ILE A 198 -0.38 -0.81 -2.85
CA ILE A 198 -0.48 -1.12 -4.28
C ILE A 198 0.02 -2.54 -4.47
N THR A 199 -0.80 -3.38 -5.08
CA THR A 199 -0.45 -4.77 -5.35
C THR A 199 -1.16 -5.27 -6.62
N HIS A 200 -0.63 -6.33 -7.20
CA HIS A 200 -1.28 -7.13 -8.24
C HIS A 200 -1.69 -8.52 -7.74
N TYR A 201 -1.48 -8.81 -6.46
CA TYR A 201 -1.86 -10.08 -5.83
C TYR A 201 -3.23 -9.96 -5.17
N MET A 202 -4.19 -10.76 -5.62
CA MET A 202 -5.56 -10.74 -5.10
C MET A 202 -5.62 -11.21 -3.65
N ASP A 203 -4.78 -12.18 -3.26
CA ASP A 203 -4.68 -12.68 -1.88
C ASP A 203 -4.18 -11.63 -0.87
N GLU A 204 -3.51 -10.58 -1.36
CA GLU A 204 -3.13 -9.42 -0.54
C GLU A 204 -4.28 -8.42 -0.46
N ALA A 205 -4.92 -8.16 -1.60
CA ALA A 205 -6.02 -7.19 -1.68
C ALA A 205 -7.24 -7.60 -0.83
N VAL A 206 -7.53 -8.89 -0.71
CA VAL A 206 -8.65 -9.38 0.16
C VAL A 206 -8.42 -9.13 1.65
N GLN A 207 -7.18 -8.85 2.07
CA GLN A 207 -6.86 -8.54 3.46
C GLN A 207 -7.10 -7.07 3.83
N ALA A 208 -7.39 -6.22 2.85
CA ALA A 208 -7.68 -4.81 3.07
C ALA A 208 -9.13 -4.57 3.54
N ASP A 209 -9.38 -3.42 4.16
CA ASP A 209 -10.75 -2.99 4.48
C ASP A 209 -11.49 -2.53 3.22
N ARG A 210 -10.74 -2.00 2.23
CA ARG A 210 -11.25 -1.43 0.98
C ARG A 210 -10.35 -1.77 -0.18
N VAL A 211 -10.94 -2.07 -1.33
CA VAL A 211 -10.26 -2.35 -2.58
C VAL A 211 -10.69 -1.34 -3.63
N VAL A 212 -9.71 -0.75 -4.30
CA VAL A 212 -9.90 0.18 -5.41
C VAL A 212 -9.28 -0.42 -6.67
N ILE A 213 -10.05 -0.56 -7.72
CA ILE A 213 -9.53 -1.03 -9.02
C ILE A 213 -9.25 0.17 -9.92
N MET A 214 -8.02 0.25 -10.41
CA MET A 214 -7.60 1.23 -11.40
C MET A 214 -7.36 0.58 -12.77
N ASP A 215 -7.88 1.21 -13.81
CA ASP A 215 -7.63 0.87 -15.20
C ASP A 215 -7.49 2.14 -16.03
N LYS A 216 -6.42 2.22 -16.85
CA LYS A 216 -6.14 3.36 -17.77
C LYS A 216 -6.26 4.72 -17.07
N GLY A 217 -5.60 4.87 -15.93
CA GLY A 217 -5.57 6.10 -15.16
C GLY A 217 -6.84 6.45 -14.37
N ASN A 218 -7.88 5.61 -14.42
CA ASN A 218 -9.18 5.88 -13.78
C ASN A 218 -9.50 4.84 -12.71
N ILE A 219 -10.31 5.23 -11.72
CA ILE A 219 -10.94 4.29 -10.78
C ILE A 219 -12.17 3.67 -11.47
N LYS A 220 -12.25 2.35 -11.46
CA LYS A 220 -13.35 1.57 -12.05
C LYS A 220 -14.28 0.98 -11.01
N LEU A 221 -13.71 0.40 -9.95
CA LEU A 221 -14.46 -0.15 -8.84
C LEU A 221 -13.84 0.32 -7.53
N ASP A 222 -14.68 0.50 -6.51
CA ASP A 222 -14.30 0.97 -5.17
C ASP A 222 -15.31 0.45 -4.16
N GLY A 223 -14.86 -0.34 -3.19
CA GLY A 223 -15.72 -0.93 -2.17
C GLY A 223 -14.95 -1.89 -1.25
N THR A 224 -15.68 -2.60 -0.41
CA THR A 224 -15.11 -3.70 0.38
C THR A 224 -14.62 -4.83 -0.55
N PRO A 225 -13.66 -5.67 -0.11
CA PRO A 225 -13.21 -6.80 -0.93
C PRO A 225 -14.37 -7.66 -1.45
N LYS A 226 -15.37 -7.97 -0.61
CA LYS A 226 -16.55 -8.73 -1.03
C LYS A 226 -17.38 -8.04 -2.11
N GLU A 227 -17.60 -6.74 -1.98
CA GLU A 227 -18.33 -5.93 -2.98
C GLU A 227 -17.60 -5.84 -4.31
N VAL A 228 -16.29 -5.72 -4.29
CA VAL A 228 -15.47 -5.62 -5.50
C VAL A 228 -15.36 -6.98 -6.18
N PHE A 229 -14.89 -8.02 -5.48
CA PHE A 229 -14.58 -9.31 -6.08
C PHE A 229 -15.78 -10.13 -6.52
N ARG A 230 -17.01 -9.84 -6.05
CA ARG A 230 -18.22 -10.46 -6.61
C ARG A 230 -18.46 -10.11 -8.09
N ASN A 231 -17.84 -9.05 -8.61
CA ASN A 231 -18.02 -8.57 -9.98
C ASN A 231 -17.00 -9.21 -10.94
N ILE A 232 -16.87 -10.55 -10.92
CA ILE A 232 -15.84 -11.32 -11.64
C ILE A 232 -15.76 -10.93 -13.11
N GLU A 233 -16.91 -10.92 -13.83
CA GLU A 233 -16.97 -10.63 -15.26
C GLU A 233 -16.46 -9.21 -15.60
N GLU A 234 -16.71 -8.25 -14.72
CA GLU A 234 -16.25 -6.87 -14.89
C GLU A 234 -14.75 -6.75 -14.64
N ILE A 235 -14.25 -7.39 -13.58
CA ILE A 235 -12.83 -7.40 -13.23
C ILE A 235 -12.00 -8.03 -14.35
N LYS A 236 -12.47 -9.15 -14.92
CA LYS A 236 -11.81 -9.81 -16.07
C LYS A 236 -11.74 -8.94 -17.31
N LYS A 237 -12.69 -8.02 -17.54
CA LYS A 237 -12.63 -7.04 -18.65
C LYS A 237 -11.48 -6.05 -18.49
N PHE A 238 -11.03 -5.78 -17.26
CA PHE A 238 -9.87 -4.95 -16.97
C PHE A 238 -8.54 -5.73 -17.04
N GLY A 239 -8.56 -7.01 -17.47
CA GLY A 239 -7.37 -7.86 -17.52
C GLY A 239 -6.82 -8.25 -16.15
N LEU A 240 -7.68 -8.26 -15.13
CA LEU A 240 -7.34 -8.67 -13.78
C LEU A 240 -7.96 -10.01 -13.44
N ASP A 241 -7.28 -10.75 -12.58
CA ASP A 241 -7.83 -11.95 -11.97
C ASP A 241 -8.65 -11.61 -10.72
N VAL A 242 -9.35 -12.61 -10.20
CA VAL A 242 -10.03 -12.57 -8.91
C VAL A 242 -9.39 -13.58 -7.96
N PRO A 243 -9.65 -13.54 -6.65
CA PRO A 243 -9.18 -14.59 -5.74
C PRO A 243 -9.60 -15.97 -6.25
N GLN A 244 -8.68 -16.94 -6.25
CA GLN A 244 -8.96 -18.31 -6.76
C GLN A 244 -10.18 -18.95 -6.08
N VAL A 245 -10.35 -18.71 -4.79
CA VAL A 245 -11.50 -19.20 -4.04
C VAL A 245 -12.82 -18.61 -4.52
N THR A 246 -12.81 -17.33 -4.94
CA THR A 246 -14.02 -16.67 -5.48
C THR A 246 -14.41 -17.28 -6.82
N GLU A 247 -13.44 -17.53 -7.69
CA GLU A 247 -13.67 -18.19 -8.97
C GLU A 247 -14.17 -19.63 -8.78
N LEU A 248 -13.52 -20.40 -7.89
CA LEU A 248 -13.94 -21.76 -7.55
C LEU A 248 -15.38 -21.80 -6.99
N ALA A 249 -15.71 -20.89 -6.08
CA ALA A 249 -17.06 -20.81 -5.51
C ALA A 249 -18.12 -20.52 -6.61
N GLN A 250 -17.79 -19.67 -7.56
CA GLN A 250 -18.68 -19.38 -8.70
C GLN A 250 -18.89 -20.61 -9.60
N GLU A 251 -17.81 -21.34 -9.92
CA GLU A 251 -17.92 -22.56 -10.74
C GLU A 251 -18.75 -23.64 -10.02
N LEU A 252 -18.51 -23.85 -8.71
CA LEU A 252 -19.32 -24.78 -7.91
C LEU A 252 -20.80 -24.37 -7.86
N ALA A 253 -21.07 -23.06 -7.81
CA ALA A 253 -22.46 -22.56 -7.86
C ALA A 253 -23.13 -22.83 -9.22
N LYS A 254 -22.40 -22.75 -10.34
CA LYS A 254 -22.89 -23.12 -11.68
C LYS A 254 -23.22 -24.59 -11.79
N GLU A 255 -22.47 -25.45 -11.07
CA GLU A 255 -22.73 -26.88 -10.97
C GLU A 255 -23.90 -27.25 -10.02
N GLY A 256 -24.56 -26.26 -9.43
CA GLY A 256 -25.79 -26.43 -8.64
C GLY A 256 -25.61 -26.37 -7.12
N LEU A 257 -24.40 -26.07 -6.61
CA LEU A 257 -24.21 -25.84 -5.18
C LEU A 257 -24.79 -24.45 -4.80
N LYS A 258 -25.50 -24.40 -3.67
CA LYS A 258 -26.04 -23.14 -3.14
C LYS A 258 -24.97 -22.39 -2.36
N LEU A 259 -24.13 -21.62 -3.04
CA LEU A 259 -23.06 -20.83 -2.44
C LEU A 259 -23.33 -19.32 -2.62
N PRO A 260 -22.94 -18.48 -1.63
CA PRO A 260 -22.91 -17.03 -1.80
C PRO A 260 -21.98 -16.63 -2.96
N ASN A 261 -22.25 -15.49 -3.59
CA ASN A 261 -21.47 -14.99 -4.72
C ASN A 261 -20.33 -14.04 -4.31
N ASP A 262 -20.10 -13.89 -3.01
CA ASP A 262 -19.14 -12.95 -2.42
C ASP A 262 -18.08 -13.65 -1.54
N ILE A 263 -17.86 -14.94 -1.76
CA ILE A 263 -16.83 -15.71 -1.07
C ILE A 263 -15.44 -15.24 -1.54
N ILE A 264 -14.61 -14.81 -0.61
CA ILE A 264 -13.23 -14.32 -0.86
C ILE A 264 -12.19 -15.03 0.02
N ASP A 265 -12.59 -15.87 0.94
CA ASP A 265 -11.74 -16.61 1.89
C ASP A 265 -11.93 -18.11 1.76
N VAL A 266 -10.81 -18.85 1.75
CA VAL A 266 -10.83 -20.34 1.63
C VAL A 266 -11.52 -21.00 2.80
N LYS A 267 -11.37 -20.47 4.03
CA LYS A 267 -12.00 -21.03 5.23
C LYS A 267 -13.52 -20.88 5.15
N GLU A 268 -14.00 -19.71 4.69
CA GLU A 268 -15.43 -19.45 4.47
C GLU A 268 -16.02 -20.50 3.49
N LEU A 269 -15.34 -20.78 2.36
CA LEU A 269 -15.79 -21.78 1.41
C LEU A 269 -15.79 -23.19 2.02
N VAL A 270 -14.72 -23.57 2.74
CA VAL A 270 -14.62 -24.89 3.39
C VAL A 270 -15.75 -25.11 4.42
N GLU A 271 -16.03 -24.09 5.25
CA GLU A 271 -17.12 -24.14 6.22
C GLU A 271 -18.50 -24.37 5.57
N LEU A 272 -18.73 -23.73 4.40
CA LEU A 272 -19.99 -23.90 3.65
C LEU A 272 -20.10 -25.28 2.97
N LEU A 273 -18.98 -25.86 2.54
CA LEU A 273 -18.96 -27.18 1.89
C LEU A 273 -19.00 -28.34 2.87
N CYS A 274 -18.64 -28.16 4.13
CA CYS A 274 -18.60 -29.19 5.16
C CYS A 274 -19.86 -29.22 6.04
N GLN A 275 -20.85 -28.35 5.77
CA GLN A 275 -22.18 -28.39 6.41
C GLN A 275 -23.12 -29.28 5.64
#